data_c846d354fc44df7ab201ead0ffeae57d
#
_entry.id   c846d354fc44df7ab201ead0ffeae57d
#
_cell.length_a   1.000
_cell.length_b   1.000
_cell.length_c   1.000
_cell.angle_alpha   90.00
_cell.angle_beta   90.00
_cell.angle_gamma   90.00
#
_symmetry.space_group_name_H-M   'P 1'
#
loop_
_entity.id
_entity.type
_entity.pdbx_description
1 polymer ?
#
loop_
_entity_poly.entity_id
_entity_poly.type
_entity_poly.pdbx_seq_one_letter_code
_entity_poly.pdbx_strand_id
1 'polypeptide(L)'
;NNFSGGLKINYDYLNLGDAYGSTSIISGDIGVNAKLSSELNMGVAIKNPTLSSPTNSNEDQLPTIIQLGLNYTLSEELHTILAVEKDILYPASFKAAIVYLPINNLSLRGGIGTFPTTAAFGFGTKIKGFQIDFAASYHQILGFSPEFALVYLLRK
;
A
#
# COMPACT_ATOMS: atom_id res chain seq x y z
N ASN A 1 -7.22 21.09 9.37
CA ASN A 1 -7.84 19.86 9.87
C ASN A 1 -6.74 18.83 10.09
N ASN A 2 -6.58 18.39 11.34
CA ASN A 2 -5.57 17.38 11.70
C ASN A 2 -6.09 15.95 11.56
N PHE A 3 -7.30 15.78 11.05
CA PHE A 3 -7.99 14.50 10.97
C PHE A 3 -8.76 14.38 9.66
N SER A 4 -8.65 13.23 9.00
CA SER A 4 -9.41 12.89 7.80
C SER A 4 -9.83 11.43 7.82
N GLY A 5 -10.98 11.14 7.26
CA GLY A 5 -11.52 9.78 7.13
C GLY A 5 -11.98 9.53 5.70
N GLY A 6 -12.00 8.27 5.30
CA GLY A 6 -12.44 7.85 3.99
C GLY A 6 -13.13 6.50 4.02
N LEU A 7 -14.05 6.33 3.11
CA LEU A 7 -14.74 5.08 2.82
C LEU A 7 -14.49 4.73 1.35
N LYS A 8 -14.29 3.45 1.05
CA LYS A 8 -14.18 2.94 -0.31
C LYS A 8 -15.13 1.76 -0.47
N ILE A 9 -15.82 1.70 -1.58
CA ILE A 9 -16.65 0.56 -1.98
C ILE A 9 -16.00 -0.03 -3.22
N ASN A 10 -15.77 -1.33 -3.21
CA ASN A 10 -15.23 -2.09 -4.32
C ASN A 10 -16.32 -3.03 -4.86
N TYR A 11 -16.41 -3.11 -6.17
CA TYR A 11 -17.20 -4.11 -6.88
C TYR A 11 -16.27 -4.88 -7.80
N ASP A 12 -16.13 -6.17 -7.52
CA ASP A 12 -15.27 -7.07 -8.28
C ASP A 12 -16.16 -8.07 -9.01
N TYR A 13 -16.00 -8.18 -10.32
CA TYR A 13 -16.65 -9.17 -11.17
C TYR A 13 -15.61 -10.16 -11.67
N LEU A 14 -15.79 -11.43 -11.33
CA LEU A 14 -14.89 -12.50 -11.72
C LEU A 14 -15.65 -13.46 -12.66
N ASN A 15 -15.12 -13.67 -13.86
CA ASN A 15 -15.60 -14.68 -14.78
C ASN A 15 -14.57 -15.82 -14.84
N LEU A 16 -14.98 -17.00 -14.40
CA LEU A 16 -14.14 -18.20 -14.32
C LEU A 16 -14.26 -19.10 -15.56
N GLY A 17 -14.95 -18.62 -16.61
CA GLY A 17 -15.21 -19.35 -17.84
C GLY A 17 -16.49 -20.19 -17.78
N ASP A 18 -16.82 -20.81 -18.91
CA ASP A 18 -18.11 -21.51 -19.10
C ASP A 18 -18.34 -22.67 -18.13
N ALA A 19 -17.27 -23.28 -17.62
CA ALA A 19 -17.35 -24.44 -16.71
C ALA A 19 -17.64 -24.01 -15.25
N TYR A 20 -17.23 -22.82 -14.83
CA TYR A 20 -17.29 -22.37 -13.42
C TYR A 20 -18.16 -21.13 -13.23
N GLY A 21 -18.69 -20.56 -14.33
CA GLY A 21 -19.60 -19.42 -14.28
C GLY A 21 -18.93 -18.09 -13.91
N SER A 22 -19.73 -17.16 -13.46
CA SER A 22 -19.28 -15.84 -13.00
C SER A 22 -19.79 -15.53 -11.61
N THR A 23 -19.02 -14.76 -10.88
CA THR A 23 -19.41 -14.28 -9.55
C THR A 23 -19.07 -12.78 -9.40
N SER A 24 -19.81 -12.10 -8.53
CA SER A 24 -19.52 -10.72 -8.18
C SER A 24 -19.43 -10.54 -6.67
N ILE A 25 -18.53 -9.67 -6.25
CA ILE A 25 -18.27 -9.41 -4.85
C ILE A 25 -18.37 -7.90 -4.62
N ILE A 26 -19.06 -7.51 -3.57
CA ILE A 26 -19.04 -6.13 -3.06
C ILE A 26 -18.28 -6.15 -1.75
N SER A 27 -17.23 -5.33 -1.64
CA SER A 27 -16.49 -5.14 -0.41
C SER A 27 -16.34 -3.66 -0.08
N GLY A 28 -16.04 -3.36 1.16
CA GLY A 28 -15.83 -2.00 1.61
C GLY A 28 -14.50 -1.86 2.35
N ASP A 29 -13.92 -0.67 2.33
CA ASP A 29 -12.76 -0.32 3.13
C ASP A 29 -13.07 0.97 3.90
N ILE A 30 -12.54 1.08 5.12
CA ILE A 30 -12.61 2.27 5.94
C ILE A 30 -11.21 2.68 6.38
N GLY A 31 -10.91 3.96 6.34
CA GLY A 31 -9.62 4.48 6.76
C GLY A 31 -9.73 5.83 7.44
N VAL A 32 -8.81 6.06 8.34
CA VAL A 32 -8.66 7.29 9.10
C VAL A 32 -7.20 7.70 9.09
N ASN A 33 -6.93 8.97 8.91
CA ASN A 33 -5.60 9.55 9.01
C ASN A 33 -5.62 10.74 9.98
N ALA A 34 -4.63 10.79 10.85
CA ALA A 34 -4.47 11.83 11.86
C ALA A 34 -3.06 12.42 11.78
N LYS A 35 -2.97 13.74 11.68
CA LYS A 35 -1.72 14.48 11.85
C LYS A 35 -1.52 14.75 13.33
N LEU A 36 -0.61 14.00 13.97
CA LEU A 36 -0.34 14.07 15.41
C LEU A 36 0.58 15.24 15.77
N SER A 37 1.55 15.54 14.90
CA SER A 37 2.40 16.73 14.99
C SER A 37 2.76 17.26 13.60
N SER A 38 3.64 18.26 13.48
CA SER A 38 4.19 18.71 12.20
C SER A 38 4.98 17.62 11.47
N GLU A 39 5.59 16.73 12.24
CA GLU A 39 6.47 15.67 11.73
C GLU A 39 5.82 14.29 11.71
N LEU A 40 4.76 14.06 12.52
CA LEU A 40 4.19 12.73 12.72
C LEU A 40 2.75 12.63 12.20
N ASN A 41 2.55 11.73 11.24
CA ASN A 41 1.23 11.32 10.77
C ASN A 41 0.97 9.84 11.10
N MET A 42 -0.25 9.52 11.48
CA MET A 42 -0.72 8.17 11.75
C MET A 42 -1.92 7.85 10.87
N GLY A 43 -1.92 6.68 10.28
CA GLY A 43 -3.04 6.16 9.50
C GLY A 43 -3.49 4.80 10.02
N VAL A 44 -4.80 4.59 10.05
CA VAL A 44 -5.41 3.28 10.32
C VAL A 44 -6.37 2.96 9.20
N ALA A 45 -6.34 1.75 8.70
CA ALA A 45 -7.29 1.28 7.69
C ALA A 45 -7.75 -0.15 8.00
N ILE A 46 -9.00 -0.44 7.69
CA ILE A 46 -9.56 -1.78 7.73
C ILE A 46 -10.12 -2.06 6.33
N LYS A 47 -9.58 -3.09 5.68
CA LYS A 47 -10.04 -3.58 4.40
C LYS A 47 -11.00 -4.74 4.60
N ASN A 48 -12.07 -4.74 3.85
CA ASN A 48 -13.11 -5.76 3.88
C ASN A 48 -13.62 -6.13 5.30
N PRO A 49 -14.05 -5.17 6.14
CA PRO A 49 -14.64 -5.47 7.44
C PRO A 49 -15.95 -6.28 7.32
N THR A 50 -16.55 -6.32 6.13
CA THR A 50 -17.80 -7.03 5.85
C THR A 50 -17.64 -8.52 5.67
N LEU A 51 -16.41 -9.06 5.64
CA LEU A 51 -16.10 -10.47 5.39
C LEU A 51 -16.76 -11.00 4.10
N SER A 52 -16.76 -10.14 3.07
CA SER A 52 -17.40 -10.46 1.78
C SER A 52 -16.79 -11.72 1.16
N SER A 53 -17.66 -12.58 0.60
CA SER A 53 -17.27 -13.83 -0.06
C SER A 53 -17.90 -13.92 -1.46
N PRO A 54 -17.20 -14.46 -2.46
CA PRO A 54 -17.75 -14.71 -3.79
C PRO A 54 -18.79 -15.82 -3.82
N THR A 55 -18.76 -16.71 -2.84
CA THR A 55 -19.67 -17.84 -2.69
C THR A 55 -20.27 -17.83 -1.30
N ASN A 56 -21.38 -18.54 -1.11
CA ASN A 56 -21.98 -18.72 0.23
C ASN A 56 -21.17 -19.67 1.13
N SER A 57 -19.96 -20.06 0.73
CA SER A 57 -19.04 -20.88 1.52
C SER A 57 -18.04 -20.00 2.28
N ASN A 58 -17.73 -20.36 3.50
CA ASN A 58 -16.75 -19.66 4.34
C ASN A 58 -15.30 -19.88 3.87
N GLU A 59 -15.07 -20.73 2.87
CA GLU A 59 -13.74 -21.10 2.39
C GLU A 59 -13.12 -20.06 1.44
N ASP A 60 -13.98 -19.27 0.76
CA ASP A 60 -13.54 -18.29 -0.26
C ASP A 60 -13.71 -16.83 0.19
N GLN A 61 -13.57 -16.55 1.48
CA GLN A 61 -13.71 -15.18 1.99
C GLN A 61 -12.55 -14.29 1.55
N LEU A 62 -12.88 -13.06 1.14
CA LEU A 62 -11.86 -12.03 0.96
C LEU A 62 -11.20 -11.73 2.31
N PRO A 63 -9.85 -11.58 2.36
CA PRO A 63 -9.16 -11.33 3.61
C PRO A 63 -9.60 -10.00 4.24
N THR A 64 -9.83 -10.02 5.54
CA THR A 64 -9.98 -8.79 6.33
C THR A 64 -8.62 -8.38 6.85
N ILE A 65 -8.17 -7.20 6.45
CA ILE A 65 -6.83 -6.71 6.76
C ILE A 65 -6.94 -5.43 7.57
N ILE A 66 -6.32 -5.43 8.75
CA ILE A 66 -6.14 -4.24 9.58
C ILE A 66 -4.74 -3.70 9.34
N GLN A 67 -4.65 -2.41 9.02
CA GLN A 67 -3.38 -1.72 8.78
C GLN A 67 -3.24 -0.54 9.73
N LEU A 68 -2.08 -0.43 10.36
CA LEU A 68 -1.64 0.74 11.13
C LEU A 68 -0.34 1.24 10.52
N GLY A 69 -0.26 2.52 10.20
CA GLY A 69 0.92 3.15 9.64
C GLY A 69 1.30 4.41 10.39
N LEU A 70 2.60 4.63 10.53
CA LEU A 70 3.21 5.85 11.05
C LEU A 70 4.16 6.39 9.98
N ASN A 71 4.07 7.67 9.68
CA ASN A 71 5.00 8.40 8.84
C ASN A 71 5.63 9.50 9.69
N TYR A 72 6.95 9.42 9.87
CA TYR A 72 7.72 10.37 10.64
C TYR A 72 8.73 11.10 9.75
N THR A 73 8.63 12.42 9.72
CA THR A 73 9.53 13.32 9.02
C THR A 73 10.69 13.69 9.93
N LEU A 74 11.86 13.07 9.74
CA LEU A 74 13.07 13.35 10.51
C LEU A 74 13.70 14.69 10.09
N SER A 75 13.67 15.01 8.79
CA SER A 75 14.09 16.28 8.22
C SER A 75 13.30 16.54 6.93
N GLU A 76 13.50 17.68 6.28
CA GLU A 76 12.90 17.98 4.96
C GLU A 76 13.29 16.93 3.90
N GLU A 77 14.43 16.29 4.08
CA GLU A 77 15.01 15.33 3.12
C GLU A 77 14.78 13.88 3.53
N LEU A 78 14.44 13.58 4.80
CA LEU A 78 14.40 12.23 5.32
C LEU A 78 13.07 11.91 6.00
N HIS A 79 12.36 10.94 5.45
CA HIS A 79 11.10 10.41 5.97
C HIS A 79 11.23 8.93 6.31
N THR A 80 10.63 8.51 7.40
CA THR A 80 10.58 7.12 7.84
C THR A 80 9.13 6.67 7.91
N ILE A 81 8.85 5.49 7.40
CA ILE A 81 7.53 4.88 7.41
C ILE A 81 7.62 3.56 8.18
N LEU A 82 6.76 3.39 9.16
CA LEU A 82 6.55 2.13 9.86
C LEU A 82 5.11 1.69 9.67
N ALA A 83 4.89 0.42 9.40
CA ALA A 83 3.55 -0.11 9.27
C ALA A 83 3.44 -1.51 9.86
N VAL A 84 2.27 -1.79 10.41
CA VAL A 84 1.84 -3.12 10.83
C VAL A 84 0.59 -3.48 10.04
N GLU A 85 0.60 -4.66 9.45
CA GLU A 85 -0.52 -5.22 8.72
C GLU A 85 -0.89 -6.56 9.34
N LYS A 86 -2.15 -6.72 9.70
CA LYS A 86 -2.69 -7.96 10.25
C LYS A 86 -3.85 -8.43 9.39
N ASP A 87 -3.63 -9.49 8.64
CA ASP A 87 -4.69 -10.33 8.13
C ASP A 87 -5.24 -11.20 9.26
N ILE A 88 -6.55 -11.38 9.34
CA ILE A 88 -7.17 -12.19 10.39
C ILE A 88 -6.64 -13.64 10.37
N LEU A 89 -6.35 -14.17 9.18
CA LEU A 89 -5.94 -15.57 8.98
C LEU A 89 -4.42 -15.81 9.09
N TYR A 90 -3.59 -14.76 8.92
CA TYR A 90 -2.14 -14.88 8.83
C TYR A 90 -1.42 -14.12 9.94
N PRO A 91 -0.15 -14.43 10.23
CA PRO A 91 0.67 -13.66 11.16
C PRO A 91 0.74 -12.18 10.80
N ALA A 92 0.93 -11.32 11.80
CA ALA A 92 1.12 -9.90 11.57
C ALA A 92 2.42 -9.64 10.79
N SER A 93 2.34 -8.77 9.79
CA SER A 93 3.48 -8.30 9.00
C SER A 93 3.91 -6.93 9.50
N PHE A 94 5.19 -6.77 9.79
CA PHE A 94 5.82 -5.50 10.11
C PHE A 94 6.59 -5.00 8.91
N LYS A 95 6.42 -3.73 8.57
CA LYS A 95 7.06 -3.10 7.41
C LYS A 95 7.76 -1.83 7.89
N ALA A 96 8.96 -1.60 7.40
CA ALA A 96 9.71 -0.37 7.63
C ALA A 96 10.28 0.14 6.31
N ALA A 97 10.22 1.45 6.11
CA ALA A 97 10.77 2.07 4.91
C ALA A 97 11.37 3.43 5.23
N ILE A 98 12.34 3.82 4.41
CA ILE A 98 12.99 5.13 4.42
C ILE A 98 12.84 5.75 3.04
N VAL A 99 12.52 7.04 3.00
CA VAL A 99 12.49 7.88 1.82
C VAL A 99 13.49 9.00 2.02
N TYR A 100 14.50 9.07 1.16
CA TYR A 100 15.53 10.09 1.19
C TYR A 100 15.46 10.97 -0.06
N LEU A 101 15.40 12.26 0.12
CA LEU A 101 15.28 13.28 -0.91
C LEU A 101 16.54 14.15 -0.92
N PRO A 102 17.68 13.67 -1.46
CA PRO A 102 18.94 14.41 -1.41
C PRO A 102 18.87 15.77 -2.13
N ILE A 103 17.99 15.88 -3.11
CA ILE A 103 17.66 17.11 -3.83
C ILE A 103 16.19 17.06 -4.25
N ASN A 104 15.57 18.21 -4.51
CA ASN A 104 14.13 18.34 -4.84
C ASN A 104 13.64 17.47 -6.00
N ASN A 105 14.54 17.04 -6.88
CA ASN A 105 14.20 16.28 -8.08
C ASN A 105 14.58 14.80 -7.99
N LEU A 106 15.18 14.33 -6.90
CA LEU A 106 15.64 12.95 -6.73
C LEU A 106 15.06 12.37 -5.44
N SER A 107 14.49 11.19 -5.52
CA SER A 107 14.04 10.42 -4.37
C SER A 107 14.67 9.03 -4.38
N LEU A 108 15.22 8.63 -3.24
CA LEU A 108 15.73 7.28 -2.99
C LEU A 108 14.82 6.63 -1.94
N ARG A 109 14.46 5.38 -2.14
CA ARG A 109 13.52 4.67 -1.28
C ARG A 109 14.06 3.28 -0.97
N GLY A 110 13.92 2.85 0.28
CA GLY A 110 14.26 1.50 0.68
C GLY A 110 13.29 1.01 1.75
N GLY A 111 12.98 -0.28 1.72
CA GLY A 111 12.04 -0.85 2.68
C GLY A 111 12.21 -2.35 2.86
N ILE A 112 11.74 -2.84 3.99
CA ILE A 112 11.73 -4.24 4.37
C ILE A 112 10.39 -4.62 4.98
N GLY A 113 10.03 -5.89 4.86
CA GLY A 113 8.83 -6.47 5.49
C GLY A 113 9.11 -7.87 6.03
N THR A 114 8.32 -8.32 7.02
CA THR A 114 8.56 -9.59 7.72
C THR A 114 7.77 -10.77 7.17
N PHE A 115 6.46 -10.65 7.04
CA PHE A 115 5.58 -11.74 6.59
C PHE A 115 4.72 -11.30 5.41
N PRO A 116 5.05 -11.73 4.17
CA PRO A 116 6.26 -12.48 3.78
C PRO A 116 7.53 -11.62 3.90
N THR A 117 8.70 -12.25 4.02
CA THR A 117 9.97 -11.52 4.02
C THR A 117 10.18 -10.87 2.66
N THR A 118 10.22 -9.56 2.66
CA THR A 118 10.38 -8.73 1.46
C THR A 118 11.42 -7.65 1.71
N ALA A 119 12.12 -7.27 0.65
CA ALA A 119 12.97 -6.09 0.61
C ALA A 119 12.69 -5.35 -0.69
N ALA A 120 12.68 -4.03 -0.64
CA ALA A 120 12.45 -3.21 -1.82
C ALA A 120 13.37 -1.99 -1.81
N PHE A 121 13.78 -1.57 -3.00
CA PHE A 121 14.44 -0.29 -3.20
C PHE A 121 13.87 0.40 -4.43
N GLY A 122 14.01 1.71 -4.49
CA GLY A 122 13.57 2.47 -5.64
C GLY A 122 14.25 3.83 -5.71
N PHE A 123 14.27 4.38 -6.90
CA PHE A 123 14.63 5.76 -7.10
C PHE A 123 13.61 6.44 -8.02
N GLY A 124 13.40 7.72 -7.81
CA GLY A 124 12.52 8.53 -8.65
C GLY A 124 13.19 9.85 -8.97
N THR A 125 12.99 10.35 -10.18
CA THR A 125 13.47 11.66 -10.59
C THR A 125 12.40 12.46 -11.31
N LYS A 126 12.44 13.80 -11.16
CA LYS A 126 11.55 14.73 -11.85
C LYS A 126 12.35 15.61 -12.81
N ILE A 127 12.03 15.56 -14.10
CA ILE A 127 12.71 16.30 -15.15
C ILE A 127 11.67 16.96 -16.06
N LYS A 128 11.62 18.29 -16.10
CA LYS A 128 10.79 19.07 -17.06
C LYS A 128 9.33 18.61 -17.18
N GLY A 129 8.67 18.33 -16.04
CA GLY A 129 7.27 17.87 -16.03
C GLY A 129 7.09 16.35 -16.16
N PHE A 130 8.14 15.60 -16.40
CA PHE A 130 8.13 14.14 -16.31
C PHE A 130 8.61 13.69 -14.93
N GLN A 131 7.94 12.69 -14.38
CA GLN A 131 8.41 11.94 -13.23
C GLN A 131 8.70 10.52 -13.70
N ILE A 132 9.91 10.05 -13.45
CA ILE A 132 10.38 8.71 -13.78
C ILE A 132 10.67 8.01 -12.46
N ASP A 133 10.02 6.90 -12.22
CA ASP A 133 10.21 6.08 -11.03
C ASP A 133 10.66 4.67 -11.47
N PHE A 134 11.69 4.17 -10.82
CA PHE A 134 12.13 2.79 -10.89
C PHE A 134 12.07 2.19 -9.49
N ALA A 135 11.56 0.98 -9.38
CA ALA A 135 11.56 0.21 -8.16
C ALA A 135 11.93 -1.25 -8.45
N ALA A 136 12.45 -1.92 -7.46
CA ALA A 136 12.67 -3.35 -7.50
C ALA A 136 12.36 -3.92 -6.12
N SER A 137 11.61 -5.00 -6.09
CA SER A 137 11.28 -5.72 -4.87
C SER A 137 11.78 -7.17 -4.96
N TYR A 138 12.21 -7.67 -3.82
CA TYR A 138 12.56 -9.07 -3.61
C TYR A 138 11.55 -9.69 -2.65
N HIS A 139 10.98 -10.79 -3.05
CA HIS A 139 10.08 -11.60 -2.25
C HIS A 139 10.70 -12.99 -2.06
N GLN A 140 10.72 -13.50 -0.83
CA GLN A 140 11.39 -14.76 -0.48
C GLN A 140 10.96 -15.96 -1.35
N ILE A 141 9.70 -16.01 -1.77
CA ILE A 141 9.13 -17.11 -2.57
C ILE A 141 9.07 -16.77 -4.06
N LEU A 142 8.64 -15.54 -4.40
CA LEU A 142 8.38 -15.13 -5.78
C LEU A 142 9.61 -14.57 -6.50
N GLY A 143 10.71 -14.31 -5.76
CA GLY A 143 11.95 -13.78 -6.32
C GLY A 143 11.90 -12.26 -6.55
N PHE A 144 12.57 -11.81 -7.59
CA PHE A 144 12.82 -10.41 -7.89
C PHE A 144 11.79 -9.85 -8.89
N SER A 145 11.20 -8.70 -8.58
CA SER A 145 10.19 -8.02 -9.40
C SER A 145 10.62 -6.56 -9.64
N PRO A 146 11.10 -6.21 -10.87
CA PRO A 146 11.36 -4.84 -11.24
C PRO A 146 10.07 -4.14 -11.68
N GLU A 147 9.97 -2.84 -11.37
CA GLU A 147 8.86 -1.97 -11.74
C GLU A 147 9.37 -0.66 -12.32
N PHE A 148 8.69 -0.13 -13.33
CA PHE A 148 8.98 1.15 -13.95
C PHE A 148 7.69 1.95 -14.10
N ALA A 149 7.74 3.23 -13.75
CA ALA A 149 6.63 4.15 -13.95
C ALA A 149 7.10 5.46 -14.60
N LEU A 150 6.29 5.97 -15.54
CA LEU A 150 6.48 7.27 -16.16
C LEU A 150 5.19 8.07 -15.98
N VAL A 151 5.29 9.24 -15.36
CA VAL A 151 4.16 10.15 -15.13
C VAL A 151 4.48 11.50 -15.77
N TYR A 152 3.54 12.02 -16.56
CA TYR A 152 3.63 13.38 -17.08
C TYR A 152 2.71 14.32 -16.29
N LEU A 153 3.28 15.35 -15.70
CA LEU A 153 2.57 16.35 -14.91
C LEU A 153 2.16 17.51 -15.83
N LEU A 154 0.89 17.52 -16.23
CA LEU A 154 0.31 18.65 -16.95
C LEU A 154 0.29 19.88 -16.03
N ARG A 155 1.11 20.87 -16.32
CA ARG A 155 1.00 22.18 -15.68
C ARG A 155 -0.21 22.92 -16.30
N LYS A 156 -1.23 23.19 -15.47
CA LYS A 156 -2.27 24.17 -15.80
C LYS A 156 -1.74 25.57 -15.62
#